data_ae729f52c6a24f0510dd9d537bcc1503
#
_entry.id   ae729f52c6a24f0510dd9d537bcc1503
#
_cell.length_a   1.000
_cell.length_b   1.000
_cell.length_c   1.000
_cell.angle_alpha   90.00
_cell.angle_beta   90.00
_cell.angle_gamma   90.00
#
_symmetry.space_group_name_H-M   'P 1'
#
loop_
_entity.id
_entity.type
_entity.pdbx_description
1 polymer ?
#
loop_
_entity_poly.entity_id
_entity_poly.type
_entity_poly.pdbx_seq_one_letter_code
_entity_poly.pdbx_strand_id
1 'polypeptide(L)'
;MSEKLFDLVRKLEREKGLSLSEYEELIRGRNAELADFAAERADRARKEIYGSDVYVRGLIEIGNVCKNDCFYCGIRKSNGGCDRYVLSKEEIFLCAAQGYELGFRTFVLQGGEGVFSEKMICDTVKRLKKDFPDCAVTLSLGEYGRESYEEFFAAGADRYLLRHETADKEHYQKLHPAGMSFENRMRCLYDLRDIGFQVGCGFMVGSPFQTENTLAKDLKFIEEF
;
A
#
# COMPACT_ATOMS: atom_id res chain seq x y z
N MET A 1 4.49 -22.36 27.38
CA MET A 1 4.11 -21.12 26.66
C MET A 1 2.99 -20.44 27.40
N SER A 2 2.93 -19.13 27.45
CA SER A 2 1.91 -18.45 28.25
C SER A 2 0.57 -18.49 27.52
N GLU A 3 -0.46 -19.12 28.07
CA GLU A 3 -1.86 -19.11 27.64
C GLU A 3 -2.31 -17.65 27.30
N LYS A 4 -1.71 -16.70 27.99
CA LYS A 4 -1.92 -15.25 27.77
C LYS A 4 -1.75 -14.81 26.31
N LEU A 5 -0.76 -15.33 25.55
CA LEU A 5 -0.55 -14.94 24.15
C LEU A 5 -1.69 -15.44 23.25
N PHE A 6 -2.19 -16.64 23.50
CA PHE A 6 -3.36 -17.18 22.78
C PHE A 6 -4.62 -16.38 23.12
N ASP A 7 -4.76 -15.93 24.38
CA ASP A 7 -5.87 -15.06 24.78
C ASP A 7 -5.82 -13.69 24.12
N LEU A 8 -4.63 -13.14 23.88
CA LEU A 8 -4.49 -11.90 23.10
C LEU A 8 -4.92 -12.08 21.64
N VAL A 9 -4.61 -13.21 21.01
CA VAL A 9 -5.10 -13.51 19.64
C VAL A 9 -6.63 -13.66 19.64
N ARG A 10 -7.22 -14.35 20.63
CA ARG A 10 -8.68 -14.47 20.78
C ARG A 10 -9.33 -13.10 21.02
N LYS A 11 -8.68 -12.24 21.80
CA LYS A 11 -9.12 -10.86 22.03
C LYS A 11 -9.10 -10.06 20.73
N LEU A 12 -8.01 -10.12 19.97
CA LEU A 12 -7.89 -9.44 18.67
C LEU A 12 -8.99 -9.88 17.69
N GLU A 13 -9.27 -11.18 17.61
CA GLU A 13 -10.35 -11.71 16.77
C GLU A 13 -11.73 -11.14 17.17
N ARG A 14 -12.00 -11.04 18.48
CA ARG A 14 -13.28 -10.57 19.01
C ARG A 14 -13.44 -9.06 18.95
N GLU A 15 -12.40 -8.30 19.36
CA GLU A 15 -12.46 -6.85 19.57
C GLU A 15 -11.94 -6.05 18.37
N LYS A 16 -11.32 -6.74 17.40
CA LYS A 16 -10.72 -6.19 16.18
C LYS A 16 -9.57 -5.21 16.44
N GLY A 17 -9.06 -5.17 17.66
CA GLY A 17 -7.94 -4.32 18.06
C GLY A 17 -7.34 -4.72 19.39
N LEU A 18 -6.11 -4.25 19.61
CA LEU A 18 -5.36 -4.41 20.86
C LEU A 18 -4.75 -3.08 21.30
N SER A 19 -4.35 -3.00 22.56
CA SER A 19 -3.47 -1.91 23.01
C SER A 19 -2.07 -2.05 22.40
N LEU A 20 -1.32 -0.95 22.34
CA LEU A 20 0.04 -0.96 21.82
C LEU A 20 0.92 -2.00 22.55
N SER A 21 0.85 -2.05 23.86
CA SER A 21 1.62 -3.01 24.67
C SER A 21 1.22 -4.47 24.43
N GLU A 22 -0.04 -4.75 24.14
CA GLU A 22 -0.51 -6.10 23.80
C GLU A 22 0.01 -6.53 22.40
N TYR A 23 0.05 -5.61 21.43
CA TYR A 23 0.70 -5.87 20.15
C TYR A 23 2.20 -6.17 20.32
N GLU A 24 2.92 -5.36 21.12
CA GLU A 24 4.33 -5.62 21.42
C GLU A 24 4.54 -7.00 22.06
N GLU A 25 3.67 -7.39 22.99
CA GLU A 25 3.74 -8.68 23.66
C GLU A 25 3.54 -9.84 22.66
N LEU A 26 2.58 -9.73 21.74
CA LEU A 26 2.35 -10.73 20.69
C LEU A 26 3.56 -10.83 19.74
N ILE A 27 4.12 -9.70 19.31
CA ILE A 27 5.27 -9.65 18.40
C ILE A 27 6.49 -10.28 19.06
N ARG A 28 6.79 -9.91 20.30
CA ARG A 28 7.92 -10.43 21.06
C ARG A 28 7.78 -11.93 21.39
N GLY A 29 6.57 -12.37 21.68
CA GLY A 29 6.28 -13.76 22.03
C GLY A 29 6.03 -14.67 20.85
N ARG A 30 6.18 -14.17 19.59
CA ARG A 30 5.90 -14.93 18.38
C ARG A 30 6.75 -16.18 18.26
N ASN A 31 6.10 -17.28 18.01
CA ASN A 31 6.69 -18.57 17.67
C ASN A 31 5.79 -19.29 16.65
N ALA A 32 6.20 -20.46 16.16
CA ALA A 32 5.46 -21.19 15.13
C ALA A 32 4.02 -21.52 15.58
N GLU A 33 3.84 -22.07 16.78
CA GLU A 33 2.53 -22.48 17.29
C GLU A 33 1.55 -21.30 17.40
N LEU A 34 2.01 -20.15 17.94
CA LEU A 34 1.20 -18.94 18.02
C LEU A 34 0.89 -18.37 16.63
N ALA A 35 1.84 -18.44 15.71
CA ALA A 35 1.64 -17.99 14.34
C ALA A 35 0.61 -18.84 13.60
N ASP A 36 0.66 -20.16 13.73
CA ASP A 36 -0.32 -21.10 13.16
C ASP A 36 -1.72 -20.85 13.73
N PHE A 37 -1.81 -20.68 15.04
CA PHE A 37 -3.07 -20.36 15.71
C PHE A 37 -3.69 -19.04 15.23
N ALA A 38 -2.86 -18.00 15.05
CA ALA A 38 -3.32 -16.71 14.54
C ALA A 38 -3.73 -16.81 13.05
N ALA A 39 -2.94 -17.56 12.24
CA ALA A 39 -3.23 -17.75 10.82
C ALA A 39 -4.54 -18.49 10.58
N GLU A 40 -4.85 -19.54 11.37
CA GLU A 40 -6.12 -20.27 11.28
C GLU A 40 -7.32 -19.34 11.53
N ARG A 41 -7.23 -18.47 12.52
CA ARG A 41 -8.28 -17.51 12.86
C ARG A 41 -8.43 -16.41 11.81
N ALA A 42 -7.30 -15.90 11.30
CA ALA A 42 -7.30 -14.92 10.22
C ALA A 42 -7.91 -15.50 8.93
N ASP A 43 -7.60 -16.76 8.58
CA ASP A 43 -8.19 -17.42 7.42
C ASP A 43 -9.71 -17.61 7.58
N ARG A 44 -10.18 -17.94 8.78
CA ARG A 44 -11.61 -18.03 9.08
C ARG A 44 -12.30 -16.67 8.89
N ALA A 45 -11.77 -15.62 9.49
CA ALA A 45 -12.30 -14.27 9.38
C ALA A 45 -12.32 -13.79 7.91
N ARG A 46 -11.28 -14.09 7.14
CA ARG A 46 -11.23 -13.80 5.71
C ARG A 46 -12.32 -14.55 4.93
N LYS A 47 -12.49 -15.84 5.21
CA LYS A 47 -13.49 -16.68 4.52
C LYS A 47 -14.92 -16.25 4.78
N GLU A 48 -15.20 -15.71 5.95
CA GLU A 48 -16.55 -15.15 6.27
C GLU A 48 -16.92 -13.97 5.37
N ILE A 49 -15.93 -13.19 4.89
CA ILE A 49 -16.15 -12.00 4.06
C ILE A 49 -15.98 -12.31 2.56
N TYR A 50 -14.93 -13.04 2.19
CA TYR A 50 -14.48 -13.21 0.81
C TYR A 50 -14.60 -14.65 0.29
N GLY A 51 -15.09 -15.60 1.10
CA GLY A 51 -15.09 -17.01 0.73
C GLY A 51 -13.67 -17.56 0.55
N SER A 52 -13.50 -18.43 -0.44
CA SER A 52 -12.20 -19.00 -0.78
C SER A 52 -11.51 -18.30 -1.95
N ASP A 53 -12.09 -17.23 -2.46
CA ASP A 53 -11.60 -16.54 -3.64
C ASP A 53 -10.26 -15.81 -3.38
N VAL A 54 -9.43 -15.81 -4.42
CA VAL A 54 -8.18 -15.03 -4.48
C VAL A 54 -8.30 -14.01 -5.61
N TYR A 55 -8.25 -12.73 -5.24
CA TYR A 55 -8.37 -11.63 -6.19
C TYR A 55 -7.01 -11.29 -6.79
N VAL A 56 -6.85 -11.54 -8.08
CA VAL A 56 -5.64 -11.21 -8.84
C VAL A 56 -5.79 -9.84 -9.49
N ARG A 57 -4.74 -9.03 -9.42
CA ARG A 57 -4.69 -7.67 -9.99
C ARG A 57 -3.61 -7.59 -11.06
N GLY A 58 -3.91 -6.94 -12.18
CA GLY A 58 -2.95 -6.64 -13.24
C GLY A 58 -2.09 -5.44 -12.85
N LEU A 59 -0.83 -5.70 -12.51
CA LEU A 59 0.15 -4.64 -12.23
C LEU A 59 0.79 -4.18 -13.53
N ILE A 60 0.74 -2.88 -13.78
CA ILE A 60 1.45 -2.20 -14.88
C ILE A 60 2.45 -1.23 -14.26
N GLU A 61 3.73 -1.57 -14.31
CA GLU A 61 4.80 -0.68 -13.86
C GLU A 61 5.08 0.36 -14.94
N ILE A 62 4.47 1.53 -14.81
CA ILE A 62 4.46 2.58 -15.84
C ILE A 62 5.78 3.33 -15.98
N GLY A 63 6.67 3.19 -15.01
CA GLY A 63 8.04 3.72 -15.09
C GLY A 63 8.76 3.67 -13.75
N ASN A 64 10.09 3.61 -13.81
CA ASN A 64 10.94 3.51 -12.63
C ASN A 64 11.81 4.75 -12.37
N VAL A 65 11.54 5.86 -13.04
CA VAL A 65 12.14 7.15 -12.69
C VAL A 65 11.45 7.68 -11.44
N CYS A 66 12.21 8.05 -10.41
CA CYS A 66 11.67 8.54 -9.14
C CYS A 66 12.40 9.80 -8.69
N LYS A 67 11.67 10.79 -8.17
CA LYS A 67 12.26 12.03 -7.62
C LYS A 67 12.88 11.83 -6.24
N ASN A 68 12.46 10.77 -5.52
CA ASN A 68 12.84 10.49 -4.15
C ASN A 68 14.07 9.59 -4.02
N ASP A 69 14.69 9.62 -2.85
CA ASP A 69 15.92 8.87 -2.56
C ASP A 69 15.78 8.02 -1.29
N CYS A 70 14.64 7.33 -1.14
CA CYS A 70 14.36 6.44 -0.01
C CYS A 70 15.46 5.38 0.11
N PHE A 71 16.06 5.22 1.29
CA PHE A 71 17.28 4.44 1.48
C PHE A 71 17.12 2.94 1.20
N TYR A 72 15.93 2.41 1.30
CA TYR A 72 15.59 1.01 1.02
C TYR A 72 15.20 0.73 -0.43
N CYS A 73 15.00 1.78 -1.27
CA CYS A 73 14.36 1.61 -2.57
C CYS A 73 15.37 1.36 -3.69
N GLY A 74 15.15 0.28 -4.47
CA GLY A 74 16.00 -0.05 -5.61
C GLY A 74 15.91 0.97 -6.76
N ILE A 75 14.78 1.66 -6.91
CA ILE A 75 14.58 2.71 -7.93
C ILE A 75 14.80 4.12 -7.41
N ARG A 76 15.45 4.29 -6.25
CA ARG A 76 15.76 5.62 -5.72
C ARG A 76 16.60 6.44 -6.69
N LYS A 77 16.45 7.76 -6.63
CA LYS A 77 17.08 8.72 -7.56
C LYS A 77 18.59 8.52 -7.71
N SER A 78 19.30 8.28 -6.60
CA SER A 78 20.76 8.14 -6.58
C SER A 78 21.28 6.79 -7.08
N ASN A 79 20.41 5.79 -7.32
CA ASN A 79 20.85 4.49 -7.82
C ASN A 79 21.18 4.57 -9.32
N GLY A 80 22.46 4.76 -9.66
CA GLY A 80 22.98 4.79 -11.01
C GLY A 80 23.09 3.41 -11.68
N GLY A 81 22.92 2.30 -10.94
CA GLY A 81 22.94 0.93 -11.47
C GLY A 81 21.56 0.42 -11.91
N CYS A 82 20.57 1.29 -12.02
CA CYS A 82 19.21 0.93 -12.42
C CYS A 82 18.91 1.49 -13.81
N ASP A 83 18.62 0.63 -14.78
CA ASP A 83 18.14 1.04 -16.09
C ASP A 83 16.79 1.72 -15.97
N ARG A 84 16.69 2.95 -16.51
CA ARG A 84 15.49 3.79 -16.37
C ARG A 84 14.61 3.69 -17.60
N TYR A 85 13.31 3.56 -17.36
CA TYR A 85 12.30 3.57 -18.42
C TYR A 85 11.05 4.32 -17.97
N VAL A 86 10.25 4.72 -18.94
CA VAL A 86 8.91 5.28 -18.78
C VAL A 86 8.07 4.75 -19.94
N LEU A 87 6.97 4.11 -19.65
CA LEU A 87 6.05 3.62 -20.68
C LEU A 87 5.28 4.78 -21.33
N SER A 88 5.09 4.68 -22.63
CA SER A 88 4.15 5.52 -23.37
C SER A 88 2.69 5.18 -22.99
N LYS A 89 1.77 6.07 -23.31
CA LYS A 89 0.32 5.80 -23.11
C LYS A 89 -0.09 4.54 -23.90
N GLU A 90 0.41 4.36 -25.09
CA GLU A 90 0.12 3.23 -25.98
C GLU A 90 0.58 1.92 -25.38
N GLU A 91 1.77 1.87 -24.79
CA GLU A 91 2.27 0.69 -24.08
C GLU A 91 1.43 0.35 -22.84
N ILE A 92 1.03 1.36 -22.05
CA ILE A 92 0.13 1.15 -20.92
C ILE A 92 -1.21 0.54 -21.38
N PHE A 93 -1.79 1.04 -22.48
CA PHE A 93 -3.04 0.51 -23.01
C PHE A 93 -2.90 -0.89 -23.59
N LEU A 94 -1.78 -1.18 -24.25
CA LEU A 94 -1.49 -2.52 -24.73
C LEU A 94 -1.41 -3.52 -23.59
N CYS A 95 -0.70 -3.19 -22.50
CA CYS A 95 -0.66 -4.00 -21.27
C CYS A 95 -2.05 -4.21 -20.67
N ALA A 96 -2.86 -3.15 -20.59
CA ALA A 96 -4.21 -3.24 -20.06
C ALA A 96 -5.12 -4.12 -20.95
N ALA A 97 -5.06 -3.98 -22.27
CA ALA A 97 -5.84 -4.79 -23.20
C ALA A 97 -5.46 -6.28 -23.10
N GLN A 98 -4.18 -6.59 -23.09
CA GLN A 98 -3.70 -7.97 -22.89
C GLN A 98 -4.15 -8.54 -21.52
N GLY A 99 -4.05 -7.72 -20.46
CA GLY A 99 -4.52 -8.10 -19.14
C GLY A 99 -6.03 -8.36 -19.10
N TYR A 100 -6.82 -7.54 -19.79
CA TYR A 100 -8.27 -7.71 -19.89
C TYR A 100 -8.65 -9.03 -20.56
N GLU A 101 -8.01 -9.38 -21.67
CA GLU A 101 -8.20 -10.67 -22.36
C GLU A 101 -7.80 -11.86 -21.48
N LEU A 102 -6.80 -11.70 -20.61
CA LEU A 102 -6.40 -12.71 -19.62
C LEU A 102 -7.33 -12.79 -18.41
N GLY A 103 -8.39 -11.96 -18.35
CA GLY A 103 -9.40 -11.99 -17.30
C GLY A 103 -9.14 -11.04 -16.12
N PHE A 104 -8.08 -10.21 -16.14
CA PHE A 104 -7.90 -9.18 -15.11
C PHE A 104 -9.05 -8.15 -15.15
N ARG A 105 -9.53 -7.77 -13.97
CA ARG A 105 -10.59 -6.76 -13.77
C ARG A 105 -10.16 -5.66 -12.79
N THR A 106 -8.88 -5.61 -12.49
CA THR A 106 -8.24 -4.51 -11.74
C THR A 106 -6.89 -4.24 -12.35
N PHE A 107 -6.63 -3.00 -12.74
CA PHE A 107 -5.31 -2.54 -13.16
C PHE A 107 -4.69 -1.65 -12.08
N VAL A 108 -3.43 -1.93 -11.75
CA VAL A 108 -2.65 -1.12 -10.81
C VAL A 108 -1.57 -0.40 -11.61
N LEU A 109 -1.70 0.92 -11.74
CA LEU A 109 -0.66 1.76 -12.34
C LEU A 109 0.34 2.12 -11.24
N GLN A 110 1.51 1.52 -11.29
CA GLN A 110 2.58 1.75 -10.32
C GLN A 110 3.79 2.36 -11.00
N GLY A 111 4.48 3.25 -10.30
CA GLY A 111 5.71 3.86 -10.81
C GLY A 111 6.46 4.65 -9.76
N GLY A 112 7.62 5.16 -10.16
CA GLY A 112 8.35 6.12 -9.33
C GLY A 112 7.58 7.42 -9.17
N GLU A 113 7.75 8.09 -8.03
CA GLU A 113 7.07 9.34 -7.73
C GLU A 113 7.59 10.48 -8.61
N GLY A 114 6.66 11.23 -9.24
CA GLY A 114 6.97 12.36 -10.11
C GLY A 114 7.33 11.99 -11.56
N VAL A 115 7.12 10.75 -11.97
CA VAL A 115 7.35 10.27 -13.34
C VAL A 115 6.39 10.89 -14.35
N PHE A 116 5.12 11.02 -13.98
CA PHE A 116 4.09 11.52 -14.88
C PHE A 116 3.48 12.82 -14.38
N SER A 117 3.07 13.66 -15.34
CA SER A 117 2.24 14.82 -15.02
C SER A 117 0.83 14.36 -14.60
N GLU A 118 0.19 15.14 -13.74
CA GLU A 118 -1.19 14.91 -13.28
C GLU A 118 -2.15 14.78 -14.45
N LYS A 119 -2.02 15.65 -15.46
CA LYS A 119 -2.79 15.57 -16.70
C LYS A 119 -2.66 14.21 -17.39
N MET A 120 -1.43 13.68 -17.49
CA MET A 120 -1.19 12.38 -18.13
C MET A 120 -1.85 11.25 -17.32
N ILE A 121 -1.78 11.31 -16.00
CA ILE A 121 -2.43 10.33 -15.12
C ILE A 121 -3.96 10.37 -15.33
N CYS A 122 -4.57 11.56 -15.27
CA CYS A 122 -6.01 11.74 -15.49
C CYS A 122 -6.45 11.24 -16.88
N ASP A 123 -5.73 11.60 -17.94
CA ASP A 123 -6.04 11.16 -19.31
C ASP A 123 -5.97 9.63 -19.44
N THR A 124 -4.97 9.00 -18.80
CA THR A 124 -4.79 7.55 -18.79
C THR A 124 -5.93 6.85 -18.05
N VAL A 125 -6.28 7.33 -16.85
CA VAL A 125 -7.39 6.79 -16.06
C VAL A 125 -8.71 6.90 -16.83
N LYS A 126 -9.03 8.07 -17.38
CA LYS A 126 -10.27 8.30 -18.16
C LYS A 126 -10.37 7.33 -19.34
N ARG A 127 -9.27 7.10 -20.06
CA ARG A 127 -9.27 6.17 -21.18
C ARG A 127 -9.44 4.72 -20.72
N LEU A 128 -8.75 4.28 -19.66
CA LEU A 128 -8.91 2.93 -19.10
C LEU A 128 -10.35 2.68 -18.66
N LYS A 129 -10.99 3.65 -17.97
CA LYS A 129 -12.40 3.54 -17.55
C LYS A 129 -13.38 3.53 -18.73
N LYS A 130 -13.04 4.21 -19.82
CA LYS A 130 -13.84 4.20 -21.05
C LYS A 130 -13.73 2.87 -21.79
N ASP A 131 -12.49 2.38 -21.96
CA ASP A 131 -12.22 1.18 -22.79
C ASP A 131 -12.49 -0.12 -22.01
N PHE A 132 -12.37 -0.11 -20.68
CA PHE A 132 -12.60 -1.23 -19.77
C PHE A 132 -13.49 -0.81 -18.57
N PRO A 133 -14.79 -0.54 -18.81
CA PRO A 133 -15.68 0.06 -17.81
C PRO A 133 -15.96 -0.84 -16.60
N ASP A 134 -15.79 -2.15 -16.73
CA ASP A 134 -15.92 -3.16 -15.67
C ASP A 134 -14.62 -3.36 -14.85
N CYS A 135 -13.54 -2.65 -15.21
CA CYS A 135 -12.28 -2.72 -14.48
C CYS A 135 -12.15 -1.61 -13.44
N ALA A 136 -11.61 -1.98 -12.28
CA ALA A 136 -11.15 -1.00 -11.31
C ALA A 136 -9.73 -0.53 -11.63
N VAL A 137 -9.48 0.77 -11.47
CA VAL A 137 -8.16 1.40 -11.64
C VAL A 137 -7.61 1.81 -10.28
N THR A 138 -6.43 1.28 -9.97
CA THR A 138 -5.67 1.61 -8.76
C THR A 138 -4.44 2.44 -9.15
N LEU A 139 -4.18 3.54 -8.45
CA LEU A 139 -2.94 4.32 -8.59
C LEU A 139 -1.99 4.01 -7.44
N SER A 140 -0.69 3.90 -7.73
CA SER A 140 0.40 3.73 -6.76
C SER A 140 1.60 4.57 -7.23
N LEU A 141 1.49 5.90 -7.10
CA LEU A 141 2.37 6.88 -7.74
C LEU A 141 3.01 7.86 -6.75
N GLY A 142 2.90 7.59 -5.44
CA GLY A 142 3.52 8.40 -4.39
C GLY A 142 2.64 9.55 -3.89
N GLU A 143 3.28 10.63 -3.45
CA GLU A 143 2.64 11.75 -2.77
C GLU A 143 2.29 12.89 -3.71
N TYR A 144 1.04 13.38 -3.60
CA TYR A 144 0.53 14.55 -4.32
C TYR A 144 -0.19 15.52 -3.37
N GLY A 145 -0.56 16.67 -3.89
CA GLY A 145 -1.49 17.58 -3.23
C GLY A 145 -2.92 17.03 -3.21
N ARG A 146 -3.75 17.51 -2.30
CA ARG A 146 -5.16 17.11 -2.22
C ARG A 146 -5.91 17.33 -3.53
N GLU A 147 -5.70 18.50 -4.16
CA GLU A 147 -6.31 18.84 -5.44
C GLU A 147 -6.00 17.82 -6.54
N SER A 148 -4.75 17.37 -6.64
CA SER A 148 -4.36 16.33 -7.59
C SER A 148 -5.08 15.00 -7.33
N TYR A 149 -5.23 14.61 -6.06
CA TYR A 149 -5.99 13.40 -5.69
C TYR A 149 -7.47 13.54 -6.06
N GLU A 150 -8.07 14.70 -5.85
CA GLU A 150 -9.45 14.99 -6.27
C GLU A 150 -9.62 14.88 -7.80
N GLU A 151 -8.64 15.38 -8.58
CA GLU A 151 -8.62 15.22 -10.04
C GLU A 151 -8.49 13.77 -10.47
N PHE A 152 -7.64 12.97 -9.81
CA PHE A 152 -7.48 11.54 -10.11
C PHE A 152 -8.77 10.77 -9.80
N PHE A 153 -9.43 11.07 -8.69
CA PHE A 153 -10.69 10.48 -8.32
C PHE A 153 -11.80 10.86 -9.32
N ALA A 154 -11.90 12.12 -9.67
CA ALA A 154 -12.84 12.62 -10.69
C ALA A 154 -12.57 12.03 -12.08
N ALA A 155 -11.33 11.68 -12.40
CA ALA A 155 -10.97 10.97 -13.63
C ALA A 155 -11.46 9.51 -13.66
N GLY A 156 -11.86 8.95 -12.50
CA GLY A 156 -12.39 7.61 -12.35
C GLY A 156 -11.44 6.59 -11.70
N ALA A 157 -10.34 7.03 -11.06
CA ALA A 157 -9.51 6.14 -10.26
C ALA A 157 -10.30 5.68 -9.03
N ASP A 158 -10.41 4.35 -8.86
CA ASP A 158 -11.23 3.75 -7.78
C ASP A 158 -10.44 3.60 -6.49
N ARG A 159 -9.13 3.34 -6.61
CA ARG A 159 -8.26 3.00 -5.48
C ARG A 159 -6.94 3.73 -5.54
N TYR A 160 -6.35 3.96 -4.38
CA TYR A 160 -4.98 4.47 -4.27
C TYR A 160 -4.18 3.65 -3.27
N LEU A 161 -3.01 3.17 -3.67
CA LEU A 161 -2.06 2.49 -2.79
C LEU A 161 -0.94 3.45 -2.42
N LEU A 162 -0.87 3.81 -1.15
CA LEU A 162 0.20 4.61 -0.58
C LEU A 162 0.69 3.97 0.73
N ARG A 163 1.83 3.30 0.69
CA ARG A 163 2.39 2.70 1.90
C ARG A 163 2.88 3.78 2.85
N HIS A 164 2.51 3.68 4.13
CA HIS A 164 3.04 4.57 5.16
C HIS A 164 4.49 4.20 5.53
N GLU A 165 4.94 3.00 5.16
CA GLU A 165 6.25 2.40 5.36
C GLU A 165 6.55 2.10 6.85
N THR A 166 6.23 3.00 7.75
CA THR A 166 6.18 2.85 9.19
C THR A 166 5.32 3.96 9.81
N ALA A 167 4.58 3.64 10.87
CA ALA A 167 3.79 4.61 11.65
C ALA A 167 4.60 5.28 12.77
N ASP A 168 5.89 5.01 12.84
CA ASP A 168 6.81 5.65 13.79
C ASP A 168 7.64 6.74 13.09
N LYS A 169 7.51 7.98 13.55
CA LYS A 169 8.18 9.14 12.95
C LYS A 169 9.69 9.04 12.96
N GLU A 170 10.28 8.58 14.08
CA GLU A 170 11.73 8.48 14.20
C GLU A 170 12.29 7.37 13.29
N HIS A 171 11.54 6.27 13.18
CA HIS A 171 11.88 5.18 12.27
C HIS A 171 11.75 5.65 10.81
N TYR A 172 10.68 6.39 10.47
CA TYR A 172 10.50 6.97 9.13
C TYR A 172 11.68 7.84 8.71
N GLN A 173 12.18 8.69 9.60
CA GLN A 173 13.35 9.55 9.36
C GLN A 173 14.65 8.77 9.13
N LYS A 174 14.78 7.57 9.69
CA LYS A 174 15.95 6.70 9.45
C LYS A 174 15.88 5.98 8.09
N LEU A 175 14.70 5.86 7.51
CA LEU A 175 14.45 5.18 6.23
C LEU A 175 14.42 6.14 5.03
N HIS A 176 14.29 7.44 5.28
CA HIS A 176 14.09 8.44 4.24
C HIS A 176 15.05 9.61 4.37
N PRO A 177 15.40 10.29 3.25
CA PRO A 177 16.19 11.51 3.31
C PRO A 177 15.42 12.65 3.99
N ALA A 178 16.16 13.61 4.55
CA ALA A 178 15.62 14.72 5.35
C ALA A 178 14.56 15.59 4.63
N GLY A 179 14.50 15.54 3.30
CA GLY A 179 13.49 16.26 2.50
C GLY A 179 12.11 15.58 2.44
N MET A 180 11.98 14.35 2.98
CA MET A 180 10.71 13.63 3.03
C MET A 180 10.09 13.74 4.42
N SER A 181 8.82 14.14 4.48
CA SER A 181 8.09 14.38 5.73
C SER A 181 7.16 13.23 6.07
N PHE A 182 7.27 12.72 7.28
CA PHE A 182 6.32 11.76 7.85
C PHE A 182 4.91 12.35 7.92
N GLU A 183 4.79 13.60 8.35
CA GLU A 183 3.50 14.30 8.45
C GLU A 183 2.82 14.44 7.08
N ASN A 184 3.61 14.72 6.03
CA ASN A 184 3.06 14.80 4.67
C ASN A 184 2.58 13.43 4.18
N ARG A 185 3.31 12.34 4.50
CA ARG A 185 2.89 10.99 4.17
C ARG A 185 1.55 10.64 4.81
N MET A 186 1.39 10.96 6.10
CA MET A 186 0.14 10.73 6.82
C MET A 186 -1.00 11.60 6.30
N ARG A 187 -0.74 12.89 6.04
CA ARG A 187 -1.71 13.80 5.40
C ARG A 187 -2.23 13.21 4.09
N CYS A 188 -1.34 12.74 3.22
CA CYS A 188 -1.73 12.15 1.94
C CYS A 188 -2.70 10.96 2.13
N LEU A 189 -2.44 10.08 3.09
CA LEU A 189 -3.31 8.94 3.38
C LEU A 189 -4.71 9.39 3.81
N TYR A 190 -4.79 10.35 4.74
CA TYR A 190 -6.07 10.87 5.20
C TYR A 190 -6.80 11.66 4.10
N ASP A 191 -6.09 12.45 3.28
CA ASP A 191 -6.68 13.13 2.12
C ASP A 191 -7.31 12.13 1.15
N LEU A 192 -6.60 11.06 0.81
CA LEU A 192 -7.11 9.99 -0.07
C LEU A 192 -8.38 9.33 0.49
N ARG A 193 -8.39 9.02 1.79
CA ARG A 193 -9.56 8.45 2.45
C ARG A 193 -10.74 9.42 2.43
N ASP A 194 -10.52 10.68 2.77
CA ASP A 194 -11.57 11.69 2.89
C ASP A 194 -12.16 12.09 1.52
N ILE A 195 -11.39 11.96 0.43
CA ILE A 195 -11.86 12.12 -0.95
C ILE A 195 -12.78 10.95 -1.36
N GLY A 196 -12.59 9.77 -0.78
CA GLY A 196 -13.44 8.61 -1.04
C GLY A 196 -12.76 7.48 -1.81
N PHE A 197 -11.43 7.50 -1.99
CA PHE A 197 -10.71 6.35 -2.52
C PHE A 197 -10.85 5.13 -1.61
N GLN A 198 -10.86 3.95 -2.19
CA GLN A 198 -10.49 2.75 -1.46
C GLN A 198 -8.97 2.77 -1.28
N VAL A 199 -8.52 3.18 -0.09
CA VAL A 199 -7.10 3.38 0.20
C VAL A 199 -6.45 2.06 0.63
N GLY A 200 -5.31 1.74 0.01
CA GLY A 200 -4.38 0.72 0.48
C GLY A 200 -3.21 1.38 1.20
N CYS A 201 -3.00 1.05 2.46
CA CYS A 201 -1.79 1.41 3.21
C CYS A 201 -0.90 0.19 3.44
N GLY A 202 0.24 0.34 4.12
CA GLY A 202 1.12 -0.77 4.45
C GLY A 202 2.47 -0.31 4.98
N PHE A 203 3.17 -1.23 5.61
CA PHE A 203 4.49 -1.02 6.20
C PHE A 203 5.47 -2.13 5.83
N MET A 204 6.75 -1.90 6.05
CA MET A 204 7.80 -2.90 5.83
C MET A 204 8.01 -3.73 7.09
N VAL A 205 8.23 -5.04 6.92
CA VAL A 205 8.68 -5.95 7.98
C VAL A 205 10.13 -6.33 7.72
N GLY A 206 10.97 -6.22 8.75
CA GLY A 206 12.40 -6.51 8.65
C GLY A 206 13.24 -5.34 8.12
N SER A 207 12.71 -4.12 8.11
CA SER A 207 13.46 -2.93 7.74
C SER A 207 14.55 -2.59 8.79
N PRO A 208 15.62 -1.89 8.39
CA PRO A 208 16.64 -1.42 9.35
C PRO A 208 16.01 -0.63 10.50
N PHE A 209 16.55 -0.79 11.71
CA PHE A 209 16.12 -0.09 12.93
C PHE A 209 14.70 -0.40 13.41
N GLN A 210 14.01 -1.38 12.82
CA GLN A 210 12.69 -1.80 13.25
C GLN A 210 12.76 -2.50 14.60
N THR A 211 11.76 -2.23 15.46
CA THR A 211 11.60 -2.82 16.78
C THR A 211 10.19 -3.36 16.95
N GLU A 212 9.94 -4.12 18.03
CA GLU A 212 8.59 -4.58 18.36
C GLU A 212 7.61 -3.40 18.54
N ASN A 213 8.10 -2.29 19.12
CA ASN A 213 7.31 -1.08 19.32
C ASN A 213 6.93 -0.42 18.01
N THR A 214 7.87 -0.28 17.04
CA THR A 214 7.56 0.29 15.73
C THR A 214 6.58 -0.58 14.96
N LEU A 215 6.73 -1.91 14.98
CA LEU A 215 5.75 -2.83 14.38
C LEU A 215 4.37 -2.76 15.06
N ALA A 216 4.34 -2.64 16.39
CA ALA A 216 3.08 -2.46 17.13
C ALA A 216 2.36 -1.16 16.74
N LYS A 217 3.10 -0.07 16.53
CA LYS A 217 2.55 1.19 16.00
C LYS A 217 1.99 1.03 14.59
N ASP A 218 2.67 0.26 13.74
CA ASP A 218 2.20 -0.02 12.38
C ASP A 218 0.89 -0.81 12.39
N LEU A 219 0.75 -1.82 13.24
CA LEU A 219 -0.49 -2.58 13.42
C LEU A 219 -1.61 -1.69 13.98
N LYS A 220 -1.29 -0.86 14.98
CA LYS A 220 -2.24 0.08 15.57
C LYS A 220 -2.72 1.12 14.55
N PHE A 221 -1.84 1.63 13.69
CA PHE A 221 -2.22 2.52 12.60
C PHE A 221 -3.22 1.86 11.64
N ILE A 222 -2.98 0.60 11.24
CA ILE A 222 -3.91 -0.13 10.36
C ILE A 222 -5.27 -0.36 11.01
N GLU A 223 -5.29 -0.60 12.32
CA GLU A 223 -6.53 -0.76 13.09
C GLU A 223 -7.39 0.52 13.10
N GLU A 224 -6.73 1.69 13.19
CA GLU A 224 -7.40 2.99 13.35
C GLU A 224 -7.69 3.70 12.01
N PHE A 225 -6.95 3.37 10.94
CA PHE A 225 -7.06 3.96 9.62
C PHE A 225 -8.19 3.34 8.80
#